data_3b0af97b2d7b6e8db8d1b2b1b0d204e1
#
_entry.id   3b0af97b2d7b6e8db8d1b2b1b0d204e1
#
_cell.length_a   1.000
_cell.length_b   1.000
_cell.length_c   1.000
_cell.angle_alpha   90.00
_cell.angle_beta   90.00
_cell.angle_gamma   90.00
#
_symmetry.space_group_name_H-M   'P 1'
#
loop_
_entity.id
_entity.type
_entity.pdbx_description
1 polymer ?
#
loop_
_entity_poly.entity_id
_entity_poly.type
_entity_poly.pdbx_seq_one_letter_code
_entity_poly.pdbx_strand_id
1 'polypeptide(L)' 'MKLDANKLDLALAQRCMNLSDLRSGTSPQTLLRLRKGVDAKPATIGRIARALGVDPAEIIKQEGE' A
#
# COMPACT_ATOMS: atom_id res chain seq x y z
N MET A 1 -3.78 10.46 -3.35
CA MET A 1 -4.06 9.47 -2.30
C MET A 1 -2.81 9.17 -1.52
N LYS A 2 -2.93 8.98 -0.22
CA LYS A 2 -1.79 8.63 0.62
C LYS A 2 -1.97 7.26 1.20
N LEU A 3 -0.89 6.50 1.22
CA LEU A 3 -0.88 5.17 1.80
C LEU A 3 -0.74 5.28 3.32
N ASP A 4 -1.53 4.48 4.02
CA ASP A 4 -1.39 4.39 5.49
C ASP A 4 -0.44 3.24 5.79
N ALA A 5 0.75 3.56 6.29
CA ALA A 5 1.77 2.56 6.56
C ALA A 5 1.31 1.53 7.59
N ASN A 6 0.58 1.96 8.61
CA ASN A 6 0.08 1.03 9.63
C ASN A 6 -0.92 0.05 9.06
N LYS A 7 -1.84 0.55 8.22
CA LYS A 7 -2.82 -0.31 7.57
C LYS A 7 -2.15 -1.26 6.60
N LEU A 8 -1.14 -0.78 5.89
CA LEU A 8 -0.38 -1.63 4.98
C LEU A 8 0.32 -2.75 5.75
N ASP A 9 0.98 -2.41 6.85
CA ASP A 9 1.66 -3.40 7.67
C ASP A 9 0.69 -4.44 8.22
N LEU A 10 -0.49 -4.01 8.67
CA LEU A 10 -1.51 -4.94 9.13
C LEU A 10 -1.98 -5.87 8.03
N ALA A 11 -2.21 -5.33 6.83
CA ALA A 11 -2.64 -6.14 5.70
C ALA A 11 -1.57 -7.17 5.33
N LEU A 12 -0.30 -6.77 5.35
CA LEU A 12 0.80 -7.68 5.09
C LEU A 12 0.85 -8.80 6.13
N ALA A 13 0.70 -8.44 7.40
CA ALA A 13 0.71 -9.41 8.49
C ALA A 13 -0.43 -10.41 8.37
N GLN A 14 -1.62 -9.94 8.00
CA GLN A 14 -2.77 -10.81 7.81
C GLN A 14 -2.56 -11.81 6.69
N ARG A 15 -1.73 -11.45 5.71
CA ARG A 15 -1.44 -12.31 4.56
C ARG A 15 -0.11 -13.04 4.71
N CYS A 16 0.58 -12.85 5.82
CA CYS A 16 1.92 -13.42 6.05
C CYS A 16 2.88 -13.04 4.92
N MET A 17 2.82 -11.78 4.47
CA MET A 17 3.63 -11.28 3.38
C MET A 17 4.58 -10.21 3.86
N ASN A 18 5.67 -10.05 3.13
CA ASN A 18 6.62 -8.96 3.33
C ASN A 18 6.47 -7.92 2.22
N LEU A 19 7.04 -6.73 2.44
CA LEU A 19 7.01 -5.69 1.41
C LEU A 19 7.63 -6.17 0.10
N SER A 20 8.65 -7.01 0.18
CA SER A 20 9.29 -7.55 -1.02
C SER A 20 8.34 -8.38 -1.88
N ASP A 21 7.29 -8.92 -1.28
CA ASP A 21 6.30 -9.69 -2.03
C ASP A 21 5.39 -8.81 -2.88
N LEU A 22 5.42 -7.50 -2.65
CA LEU A 22 4.60 -6.54 -3.40
C LEU A 22 5.31 -5.99 -4.63
N ARG A 23 6.42 -6.58 -5.03
CA ARG A 23 7.21 -6.09 -6.16
C ARG A 23 6.49 -6.17 -7.51
N SER A 24 5.42 -6.90 -7.58
CA SER A 24 4.68 -7.07 -8.82
C SER A 24 4.04 -5.74 -9.23
N GLY A 25 4.73 -5.00 -10.08
CA GLY A 25 4.24 -3.74 -10.61
C GLY A 25 4.61 -2.49 -9.82
N THR A 26 5.31 -2.63 -8.70
CA THR A 26 5.71 -1.48 -7.88
C THR A 26 7.15 -1.66 -7.42
N SER A 27 8.00 -0.67 -7.67
CA SER A 27 9.40 -0.76 -7.27
C SER A 27 9.53 -0.60 -5.75
N PRO A 28 10.60 -1.19 -5.15
CA PRO A 28 10.83 -1.03 -3.71
C PRO A 28 10.98 0.43 -3.29
N GLN A 29 11.60 1.25 -4.13
CA GLN A 29 11.76 2.66 -3.84
C GLN A 29 10.42 3.38 -3.77
N THR A 30 9.51 3.05 -4.68
CA THR A 30 8.17 3.62 -4.68
C THR A 30 7.43 3.24 -3.40
N LEU A 31 7.52 1.99 -2.99
CA LEU A 31 6.88 1.53 -1.76
C LEU A 31 7.40 2.29 -0.55
N LEU A 32 8.72 2.49 -0.46
CA LEU A 32 9.30 3.23 0.65
C LEU A 32 8.82 4.67 0.69
N ARG A 33 8.72 5.33 -0.48
CA ARG A 33 8.23 6.69 -0.57
C ARG A 33 6.79 6.78 -0.11
N LEU A 34 5.97 5.84 -0.55
CA LEU A 34 4.56 5.82 -0.18
C LEU A 34 4.38 5.63 1.33
N ARG A 35 5.22 4.81 1.94
CA ARG A 35 5.17 4.60 3.38
C ARG A 35 5.53 5.86 4.16
N LYS A 36 6.30 6.77 3.54
CA LYS A 36 6.67 8.04 4.16
C LYS A 36 5.60 9.11 4.03
N GLY A 37 4.50 8.82 3.35
CA GLY A 37 3.40 9.75 3.22
C GLY A 37 3.38 10.55 1.94
N VAL A 38 4.16 10.14 0.94
CA VAL A 38 4.13 10.78 -0.38
C VAL A 38 2.83 10.40 -1.09
N ASP A 39 2.23 11.38 -1.78
CA ASP A 39 1.02 11.10 -2.54
C ASP A 39 1.25 10.04 -3.60
N ALA A 40 0.30 9.15 -3.75
CA ALA A 40 0.33 8.11 -4.75
C ALA A 40 -0.84 8.28 -5.70
N LYS A 41 -0.63 7.84 -6.95
CA LYS A 41 -1.71 7.81 -7.91
C LYS A 41 -2.68 6.67 -7.57
N PRO A 42 -3.97 6.85 -7.85
CA PRO A 42 -4.94 5.77 -7.56
C PRO A 42 -4.56 4.44 -8.19
N ALA A 43 -3.98 4.47 -9.39
CA ALA A 43 -3.56 3.24 -10.06
C ALA A 43 -2.47 2.52 -9.27
N THR A 44 -1.54 3.26 -8.67
CA THR A 44 -0.48 2.66 -7.85
C THR A 44 -1.05 2.00 -6.61
N ILE A 45 -1.97 2.68 -5.94
CA ILE A 45 -2.65 2.12 -4.76
C ILE A 45 -3.42 0.87 -5.15
N GLY A 46 -4.11 0.90 -6.29
CA GLY A 46 -4.85 -0.24 -6.77
C GLY A 46 -3.97 -1.45 -7.03
N ARG A 47 -2.78 -1.23 -7.58
CA ARG A 47 -1.84 -2.33 -7.83
C ARG A 47 -1.36 -2.97 -6.54
N ILE A 48 -1.07 -2.15 -5.54
CA ILE A 48 -0.63 -2.66 -4.24
C ILE A 48 -1.76 -3.44 -3.58
N ALA A 49 -2.97 -2.90 -3.59
CA ALA A 49 -4.13 -3.57 -3.01
C ALA A 49 -4.41 -4.90 -3.70
N ARG A 50 -4.29 -4.93 -5.03
CA ARG A 50 -4.51 -6.16 -5.80
C ARG A 50 -3.47 -7.23 -5.44
N ALA A 51 -2.21 -6.81 -5.29
CA ALA A 51 -1.15 -7.74 -4.90
C ALA A 51 -1.40 -8.31 -3.51
N LEU A 52 -1.98 -7.51 -2.62
CA LEU A 52 -2.35 -7.96 -1.27
C LEU A 52 -3.66 -8.74 -1.24
N GLY A 53 -4.48 -8.61 -2.27
CA GLY A 53 -5.80 -9.23 -2.26
C GLY A 53 -6.79 -8.54 -1.34
N VAL A 54 -6.61 -7.23 -1.14
CA VAL A 54 -7.48 -6.43 -0.28
C VAL A 54 -8.06 -5.25 -1.05
N ASP A 55 -9.06 -4.61 -0.48
CA ASP A 55 -9.65 -3.41 -1.05
C ASP A 55 -8.68 -2.24 -0.87
N PRO A 56 -8.50 -1.38 -1.89
CA PRO A 56 -7.65 -0.20 -1.73
C PRO A 56 -8.00 0.64 -0.51
N ALA A 57 -9.27 0.72 -0.14
CA ALA A 57 -9.69 1.48 1.03
C ALA A 57 -9.07 0.96 2.33
N GLU A 58 -8.62 -0.26 2.35
CA GLU A 58 -8.04 -0.87 3.55
C GLU A 58 -6.59 -0.48 3.79
N ILE A 59 -5.94 0.13 2.80
CA ILE A 59 -4.52 0.48 2.92
C ILE A 59 -4.27 1.97 2.71
N ILE A 60 -5.28 2.77 2.45
CA ILE A 60 -5.11 4.20 2.27
C ILE A 60 -5.44 4.95 3.55
N LYS A 61 -4.79 6.11 3.70
CA LYS A 61 -5.07 7.01 4.80
C LYS A 61 -6.35 7.77 4.48
N GLN A 62 -7.29 7.72 5.38
CA GLN A 62 -8.53 8.46 5.20
C GLN A 62 -8.34 9.90 5.59
N GLU A 63 -8.57 10.78 4.64
CA GLU A 63 -8.43 12.21 4.84
C GLU A 63 -9.80 12.87 4.79
N GLY A 64 -9.91 14.03 5.39
CA GLY A 64 -11.13 14.80 5.36
C GLY A 64 -12.13 14.46 6.47
N GLU A 65 -11.71 13.67 7.38
CA GLU A 65 -12.52 13.33 8.55
C GLU A 65 -12.39 14.39 9.64
#